data_505da1ce715b2d61127242741c26c848
#
_entry.id   505da1ce715b2d61127242741c26c848
#
_cell.length_a   1.000
_cell.length_b   1.000
_cell.length_c   1.000
_cell.angle_alpha   90.00
_cell.angle_beta   90.00
_cell.angle_gamma   90.00
#
_symmetry.space_group_name_H-M   'P 1'
#
loop_
_entity.id
_entity.type
_entity.pdbx_description
1 polymer ?
#
loop_
_entity_poly.entity_id
_entity_poly.type
_entity_poly.pdbx_seq_one_letter_code
_entity_poly.pdbx_strand_id
1 'polypeptide(L)'
;MGLGVIMTIPLRIEYMVGNGGIGISNREVAIIVVVYSFAGVLTSRAWGKLFDRVSFVPYRISLNIFLFSSVLIFFLSTNFWGLLIGSTLAGVANGGASIAWSLWVTKLAPSGLEAEYMGAHVFMTGVRGACAPFVGYSILGILGFEGMAYFSCSLIFVSGLIFLTVVKSPRLMA
;
A
#
# COMPACT_ATOMS: atom_id res chain seq x y z
N MET A 1 -6.98 -0.92 4.77
CA MET A 1 -5.85 -0.60 3.88
C MET A 1 -4.64 -1.54 4.10
N GLY A 2 -3.96 -1.54 5.24
CA GLY A 2 -2.72 -2.30 5.42
C GLY A 2 -2.84 -3.79 5.08
N LEU A 3 -3.88 -4.49 5.52
CA LEU A 3 -4.12 -5.88 5.16
C LEU A 3 -4.27 -6.04 3.64
N GLY A 4 -5.13 -5.21 3.02
CA GLY A 4 -5.37 -5.25 1.57
C GLY A 4 -4.10 -5.06 0.74
N VAL A 5 -3.15 -4.22 1.19
CA VAL A 5 -1.88 -4.02 0.47
C VAL A 5 -0.90 -5.16 0.75
N ILE A 6 -0.69 -5.52 2.03
CA ILE A 6 0.35 -6.51 2.39
C ILE A 6 0.04 -7.89 1.79
N MET A 7 -1.22 -8.31 1.71
CA MET A 7 -1.59 -9.59 1.11
C MET A 7 -1.28 -9.66 -0.39
N THR A 8 -1.18 -8.50 -1.08
CA THR A 8 -0.85 -8.48 -2.52
C THR A 8 0.66 -8.57 -2.80
N ILE A 9 1.52 -8.30 -1.82
CA ILE A 9 2.98 -8.24 -2.04
C ILE A 9 3.54 -9.57 -2.59
N PRO A 10 3.35 -10.72 -1.93
CA PRO A 10 3.86 -11.99 -2.46
C PRO A 10 3.18 -12.39 -3.78
N LEU A 11 1.91 -12.04 -3.94
CA LEU A 11 1.13 -12.38 -5.13
C LEU A 11 1.56 -11.62 -6.38
N ARG A 12 2.28 -10.49 -6.24
CA ARG A 12 2.84 -9.78 -7.39
C ARG A 12 3.87 -10.63 -8.15
N ILE A 13 4.74 -11.32 -7.43
CA ILE A 13 5.72 -12.22 -8.06
C ILE A 13 5.00 -13.39 -8.71
N GLU A 14 4.04 -14.01 -8.01
CA GLU A 14 3.23 -15.09 -8.55
C GLU A 14 2.49 -14.69 -9.83
N TYR A 15 1.92 -13.47 -9.86
CA TYR A 15 1.24 -12.94 -11.04
C TYR A 15 2.19 -12.67 -12.21
N MET A 16 3.42 -12.24 -11.94
CA MET A 16 4.41 -11.99 -12.99
C MET A 16 4.96 -13.26 -13.63
N VAL A 17 5.30 -14.28 -12.83
CA VAL A 17 6.07 -15.44 -13.30
C VAL A 17 5.43 -16.80 -13.01
N GLY A 18 4.40 -16.86 -12.15
CA GLY A 18 3.76 -18.11 -11.72
C GLY A 18 2.85 -18.74 -12.76
N ASN A 19 2.49 -20.00 -12.50
CA ASN A 19 1.49 -20.74 -13.28
C ASN A 19 0.11 -20.09 -13.11
N GLY A 20 -0.45 -19.61 -14.20
CA GLY A 20 -1.72 -18.83 -14.21
C GLY A 20 -1.53 -17.30 -14.13
N GLY A 21 -0.30 -16.83 -14.06
CA GLY A 21 0.06 -15.42 -14.20
C GLY A 21 0.37 -15.06 -15.67
N ILE A 22 1.05 -13.91 -15.86
CA ILE A 22 1.36 -13.38 -17.21
C ILE A 22 2.56 -14.08 -17.85
N GLY A 23 3.48 -14.64 -17.05
CA GLY A 23 4.65 -15.36 -17.55
C GLY A 23 5.72 -14.45 -18.17
N ILE A 24 5.95 -13.25 -17.63
CA ILE A 24 7.01 -12.36 -18.10
C ILE A 24 8.41 -12.89 -17.74
N SER A 25 9.41 -12.45 -18.51
CA SER A 25 10.79 -12.85 -18.30
C SER A 25 11.40 -12.28 -17.00
N ASN A 26 12.41 -12.95 -16.45
CA ASN A 26 13.15 -12.46 -15.29
C ASN A 26 13.76 -11.08 -15.50
N ARG A 27 14.14 -10.73 -16.73
CA ARG A 27 14.64 -9.39 -17.08
C ARG A 27 13.56 -8.33 -16.91
N GLU A 28 12.34 -8.61 -17.35
CA GLU A 28 11.19 -7.71 -17.20
C GLU A 28 10.82 -7.54 -15.74
N VAL A 29 10.83 -8.62 -14.95
CA VAL A 29 10.65 -8.55 -13.49
C VAL A 29 11.69 -7.64 -12.85
N ALA A 30 12.97 -7.79 -13.21
CA ALA A 30 14.04 -6.94 -12.68
C ALA A 30 13.81 -5.45 -13.01
N ILE A 31 13.39 -5.13 -14.24
CA ILE A 31 13.05 -3.75 -14.64
C ILE A 31 11.91 -3.21 -13.77
N ILE A 32 10.84 -3.97 -13.57
CA ILE A 32 9.69 -3.58 -12.75
C ILE A 32 10.12 -3.28 -11.31
N VAL A 33 10.96 -4.13 -10.71
CA VAL A 33 11.46 -3.93 -9.33
C VAL A 33 12.33 -2.69 -9.21
N VAL A 34 13.21 -2.45 -10.19
CA VAL A 34 14.05 -1.24 -10.24
C VAL A 34 13.18 0.02 -10.35
N VAL A 35 12.22 0.03 -11.27
CA VAL A 35 11.32 1.19 -11.47
C VAL A 35 10.47 1.45 -10.23
N TYR A 36 9.93 0.40 -9.60
CA TYR A 36 9.22 0.49 -8.31
C TYR A 36 10.07 1.19 -7.25
N SER A 37 11.30 0.72 -7.05
CA SER A 37 12.20 1.25 -6.04
C SER A 37 12.61 2.70 -6.33
N PHE A 38 12.92 2.99 -7.59
CA PHE A 38 13.32 4.32 -8.05
C PHE A 38 12.19 5.33 -7.91
N ALA A 39 10.96 4.97 -8.27
CA ALA A 39 9.76 5.80 -8.10
C ALA A 39 9.54 6.18 -6.62
N GLY A 40 9.75 5.23 -5.70
CA GLY A 40 9.67 5.48 -4.25
C GLY A 40 10.70 6.51 -3.77
N VAL A 41 11.96 6.34 -4.19
CA VAL A 41 13.05 7.26 -3.82
C VAL A 41 12.81 8.65 -4.38
N LEU A 42 12.50 8.77 -5.67
CA LEU A 42 12.28 10.07 -6.33
C LEU A 42 11.13 10.87 -5.71
N THR A 43 10.07 10.17 -5.28
CA THR A 43 8.87 10.84 -4.75
C THR A 43 8.92 11.07 -3.24
N SER A 44 9.84 10.44 -2.51
CA SER A 44 9.94 10.54 -1.05
C SER A 44 10.05 11.99 -0.55
N ARG A 45 10.85 12.84 -1.23
CA ARG A 45 10.97 14.25 -0.88
C ARG A 45 9.65 15.03 -1.05
N ALA A 46 8.89 14.74 -2.09
CA ALA A 46 7.59 15.37 -2.33
C ALA A 46 6.58 14.93 -1.25
N TRP A 47 6.58 13.63 -0.92
CA TRP A 47 5.76 13.09 0.16
C TRP A 47 6.12 13.65 1.52
N GLY A 48 7.42 13.86 1.83
CA GLY A 48 7.85 14.51 3.07
C GLY A 48 7.29 15.92 3.19
N LYS A 49 7.45 16.74 2.14
CA LYS A 49 6.88 18.09 2.10
C LYS A 49 5.36 18.10 2.24
N LEU A 50 4.67 17.13 1.64
CA LEU A 50 3.22 17.01 1.77
C LEU A 50 2.84 16.62 3.21
N PHE A 51 3.57 15.68 3.81
CA PHE A 51 3.35 15.25 5.19
C PHE A 51 3.46 16.42 6.19
N ASP A 52 4.43 17.32 5.98
CA ASP A 52 4.63 18.49 6.85
C ASP A 52 3.51 19.54 6.69
N ARG A 53 2.92 19.64 5.49
CA ARG A 53 1.96 20.71 5.14
C ARG A 53 0.51 20.37 5.40
N VAL A 54 0.14 19.10 5.39
CA VAL A 54 -1.25 18.67 5.52
C VAL A 54 -1.44 17.85 6.79
N SER A 55 -2.68 17.80 7.28
CA SER A 55 -3.04 16.91 8.37
C SER A 55 -2.95 15.43 7.91
N PHE A 56 -2.93 14.53 8.88
CA PHE A 56 -2.69 13.10 8.59
C PHE A 56 -3.76 12.48 7.67
N VAL A 57 -5.01 12.92 7.76
CA VAL A 57 -6.11 12.32 7.00
C VAL A 57 -6.02 12.57 5.49
N PRO A 58 -5.88 13.82 4.99
CA PRO A 58 -5.69 14.06 3.56
C PRO A 58 -4.45 13.34 3.00
N TYR A 59 -3.38 13.32 3.78
CA TYR A 59 -2.18 12.58 3.41
C TYR A 59 -2.49 11.09 3.21
N ARG A 60 -3.23 10.50 4.14
CA ARG A 60 -3.60 9.08 4.09
C ARG A 60 -4.54 8.75 2.93
N ILE A 61 -5.47 9.63 2.62
CA ILE A 61 -6.37 9.49 1.46
C ILE A 61 -5.56 9.52 0.16
N SER A 62 -4.61 10.45 0.03
CA SER A 62 -3.73 10.50 -1.14
C SER A 62 -2.98 9.18 -1.34
N LEU A 63 -2.41 8.61 -0.28
CA LEU A 63 -1.77 7.28 -0.34
C LEU A 63 -2.74 6.17 -0.76
N ASN A 64 -3.97 6.18 -0.24
CA ASN A 64 -4.98 5.19 -0.59
C ASN A 64 -5.32 5.22 -2.08
N ILE A 65 -5.38 6.41 -2.71
CA ILE A 65 -5.63 6.55 -4.15
C ILE A 65 -4.52 5.88 -4.95
N PHE A 66 -3.24 6.17 -4.64
CA PHE A 66 -2.12 5.54 -5.34
C PHE A 66 -2.08 4.02 -5.13
N LEU A 67 -2.32 3.54 -3.90
CA LEU A 67 -2.32 2.11 -3.60
C LEU A 67 -3.47 1.39 -4.28
N PHE A 68 -4.68 1.95 -4.28
CA PHE A 68 -5.85 1.42 -4.97
C PHE A 68 -5.57 1.29 -6.47
N SER A 69 -5.14 2.39 -7.11
CA SER A 69 -4.82 2.41 -8.55
C SER A 69 -3.70 1.44 -8.89
N SER A 70 -2.67 1.34 -8.04
CA SER A 70 -1.56 0.41 -8.22
C SER A 70 -2.02 -1.05 -8.24
N VAL A 71 -2.84 -1.46 -7.27
CA VAL A 71 -3.34 -2.85 -7.18
C VAL A 71 -4.23 -3.15 -8.38
N LEU A 72 -5.16 -2.24 -8.68
CA LEU A 72 -6.11 -2.43 -9.77
C LEU A 72 -5.38 -2.55 -11.12
N ILE A 73 -4.54 -1.58 -11.47
CA ILE A 73 -3.81 -1.59 -12.74
C ILE A 73 -2.88 -2.79 -12.83
N PHE A 74 -2.17 -3.14 -11.73
CA PHE A 74 -1.23 -4.25 -11.75
C PHE A 74 -1.91 -5.59 -12.05
N PHE A 75 -2.94 -5.96 -11.31
CA PHE A 75 -3.55 -7.30 -11.40
C PHE A 75 -4.63 -7.42 -12.49
N LEU A 76 -5.09 -6.32 -13.08
CA LEU A 76 -5.98 -6.35 -14.25
C LEU A 76 -5.23 -6.21 -15.58
N SER A 77 -3.94 -5.95 -15.54
CA SER A 77 -3.12 -5.83 -16.75
C SER A 77 -2.62 -7.19 -17.22
N THR A 78 -2.71 -7.43 -18.51
CA THR A 78 -2.26 -8.67 -19.16
C THR A 78 -0.95 -8.51 -19.92
N ASN A 79 -0.22 -7.41 -19.69
CA ASN A 79 1.02 -7.10 -20.40
C ASN A 79 2.04 -6.39 -19.53
N PHE A 80 3.31 -6.40 -19.97
CA PHE A 80 4.43 -5.77 -19.28
C PHE A 80 4.19 -4.29 -18.92
N TRP A 81 3.62 -3.49 -19.84
CA TRP A 81 3.46 -2.07 -19.62
C TRP A 81 2.47 -1.74 -18.51
N GLY A 82 1.39 -2.49 -18.42
CA GLY A 82 0.43 -2.35 -17.31
C GLY A 82 1.04 -2.74 -15.96
N LEU A 83 1.83 -3.83 -15.92
CA LEU A 83 2.58 -4.21 -14.73
C LEU A 83 3.57 -3.12 -14.31
N LEU A 84 4.27 -2.52 -15.28
CA LEU A 84 5.22 -1.44 -15.05
C LEU A 84 4.53 -0.19 -14.46
N ILE A 85 3.40 0.23 -15.05
CA ILE A 85 2.60 1.36 -14.55
C ILE A 85 2.08 1.08 -13.14
N GLY A 86 1.46 -0.08 -12.92
CA GLY A 86 0.96 -0.49 -11.61
C GLY A 86 2.05 -0.52 -10.54
N SER A 87 3.25 -1.00 -10.90
CA SER A 87 4.42 -1.03 -10.01
C SER A 87 5.00 0.36 -9.77
N THR A 88 5.02 1.23 -10.77
CA THR A 88 5.43 2.63 -10.60
C THR A 88 4.54 3.35 -9.59
N LEU A 89 3.23 3.20 -9.71
CA LEU A 89 2.26 3.76 -8.75
C LEU A 89 2.44 3.18 -7.34
N ALA A 90 2.74 1.87 -7.25
CA ALA A 90 3.07 1.25 -5.96
C ALA A 90 4.34 1.84 -5.35
N GLY A 91 5.38 2.07 -6.17
CA GLY A 91 6.62 2.72 -5.74
C GLY A 91 6.37 4.13 -5.22
N VAL A 92 5.63 4.94 -5.97
CA VAL A 92 5.21 6.29 -5.52
C VAL A 92 4.50 6.22 -4.17
N ALA A 93 3.53 5.34 -4.03
CA ALA A 93 2.80 5.15 -2.77
C ALA A 93 3.71 4.67 -1.63
N ASN A 94 4.69 3.79 -1.92
CA ASN A 94 5.62 3.28 -0.92
C ASN A 94 6.53 4.38 -0.37
N GLY A 95 6.97 5.33 -1.20
CA GLY A 95 7.72 6.51 -0.75
C GLY A 95 6.98 7.30 0.32
N GLY A 96 5.67 7.53 0.13
CA GLY A 96 4.83 8.20 1.11
C GLY A 96 4.43 7.31 2.29
N ALA A 97 4.17 6.03 2.04
CA ALA A 97 3.77 5.09 3.09
C ALA A 97 4.87 4.89 4.14
N SER A 98 6.14 4.88 3.73
CA SER A 98 7.30 4.80 4.63
C SER A 98 7.36 5.99 5.60
N ILE A 99 7.11 7.20 5.09
CA ILE A 99 7.06 8.42 5.91
C ILE A 99 5.88 8.35 6.88
N ALA A 100 4.68 8.04 6.37
CA ALA A 100 3.50 7.90 7.22
C ALA A 100 3.70 6.85 8.30
N TRP A 101 4.31 5.70 7.98
CA TRP A 101 4.54 4.63 8.93
C TRP A 101 5.48 5.02 10.06
N SER A 102 6.53 5.77 9.74
CA SER A 102 7.56 6.18 10.71
C SER A 102 7.15 7.40 11.55
N LEU A 103 6.39 8.33 10.97
CA LEU A 103 6.17 9.65 11.58
C LEU A 103 4.71 9.92 12.02
N TRP A 104 3.76 8.98 11.81
CA TRP A 104 2.36 9.24 12.20
C TRP A 104 2.18 9.55 13.70
N VAL A 105 3.02 8.94 14.55
CA VAL A 105 2.98 9.15 16.01
C VAL A 105 3.25 10.60 16.38
N THR A 106 4.11 11.31 15.63
CA THR A 106 4.43 12.72 15.88
C THR A 106 3.23 13.64 15.68
N LYS A 107 2.24 13.20 14.88
CA LYS A 107 1.01 13.96 14.62
C LYS A 107 -0.16 13.53 15.50
N LEU A 108 -0.20 12.30 15.98
CA LEU A 108 -1.40 11.73 16.61
C LEU A 108 -1.21 11.26 18.05
N ALA A 109 0.01 10.91 18.44
CA ALA A 109 0.27 10.48 19.81
C ALA A 109 0.27 11.67 20.79
N PRO A 110 -0.27 11.52 22.01
CA PRO A 110 -0.07 12.48 23.07
C PRO A 110 1.43 12.61 23.40
N SER A 111 1.86 13.81 23.78
CA SER A 111 3.25 14.08 24.15
C SER A 111 3.72 13.17 25.27
N GLY A 112 4.86 12.49 25.07
CA GLY A 112 5.45 11.55 26.03
C GLY A 112 4.98 10.10 25.90
N LEU A 113 3.98 9.80 25.04
CA LEU A 113 3.48 8.44 24.80
C LEU A 113 3.82 7.92 23.40
N GLU A 114 4.67 8.61 22.66
CA GLU A 114 5.02 8.29 21.27
C GLU A 114 5.59 6.87 21.14
N ALA A 115 6.44 6.46 22.09
CA ALA A 115 7.05 5.13 22.09
C ALA A 115 6.03 4.01 22.30
N GLU A 116 5.05 4.20 23.20
CA GLU A 116 4.00 3.22 23.46
C GLU A 116 3.07 3.06 22.25
N TYR A 117 2.66 4.18 21.65
CA TYR A 117 1.82 4.19 20.44
C TYR A 117 2.54 3.53 19.26
N MET A 118 3.83 3.81 19.11
CA MET A 118 4.63 3.17 18.06
C MET A 118 4.80 1.67 18.34
N GLY A 119 5.03 1.26 19.58
CA GLY A 119 5.13 -0.14 19.97
C GLY A 119 3.85 -0.92 19.65
N ALA A 120 2.69 -0.38 20.02
CA ALA A 120 1.39 -0.95 19.67
C ALA A 120 1.19 -1.05 18.15
N HIS A 121 1.56 0.01 17.41
CA HIS A 121 1.48 0.02 15.95
C HIS A 121 2.35 -1.06 15.30
N VAL A 122 3.59 -1.19 15.74
CA VAL A 122 4.53 -2.20 15.23
C VAL A 122 4.01 -3.61 15.51
N PHE A 123 3.52 -3.86 16.73
CA PHE A 123 2.91 -5.14 17.09
C PHE A 123 1.73 -5.50 16.16
N MET A 124 0.76 -4.60 16.03
CA MET A 124 -0.40 -4.81 15.17
C MET A 124 0.00 -4.97 13.69
N THR A 125 1.05 -4.28 13.26
CA THR A 125 1.59 -4.43 11.89
C THR A 125 2.25 -5.79 11.71
N GLY A 126 2.96 -6.29 12.72
CA GLY A 126 3.56 -7.62 12.72
C GLY A 126 2.51 -8.74 12.62
N VAL A 127 1.47 -8.68 13.44
CA VAL A 127 0.34 -9.64 13.40
C VAL A 127 -0.31 -9.64 12.01
N ARG A 128 -0.63 -8.45 11.50
CA ARG A 128 -1.20 -8.30 10.17
C ARG A 128 -0.25 -8.81 9.07
N GLY A 129 1.05 -8.53 9.19
CA GLY A 129 2.07 -8.98 8.26
C GLY A 129 2.19 -10.50 8.20
N ALA A 130 2.08 -11.17 9.36
CA ALA A 130 2.08 -12.63 9.44
C ALA A 130 0.82 -13.26 8.83
N CYS A 131 -0.35 -12.67 9.05
CA CYS A 131 -1.62 -13.24 8.55
C CYS A 131 -1.91 -12.90 7.07
N ALA A 132 -1.45 -11.74 6.58
CA ALA A 132 -1.84 -11.23 5.28
C ALA A 132 -1.48 -12.16 4.09
N PRO A 133 -0.30 -12.81 4.02
CA PRO A 133 0.00 -13.74 2.93
C PRO A 133 -0.98 -14.92 2.88
N PHE A 134 -1.32 -15.51 4.03
CA PHE A 134 -2.28 -16.61 4.10
C PHE A 134 -3.66 -16.21 3.58
N VAL A 135 -4.15 -15.03 4.00
CA VAL A 135 -5.41 -14.48 3.50
C VAL A 135 -5.32 -14.24 1.98
N GLY A 136 -4.23 -13.67 1.50
CA GLY A 136 -4.02 -13.40 0.08
C GLY A 136 -4.05 -14.67 -0.78
N TYR A 137 -3.30 -15.70 -0.40
CA TYR A 137 -3.28 -16.97 -1.12
C TYR A 137 -4.62 -17.73 -1.02
N SER A 138 -5.31 -17.68 0.12
CA SER A 138 -6.64 -18.29 0.26
C SER A 138 -7.66 -17.65 -0.69
N ILE A 139 -7.64 -16.31 -0.79
CA ILE A 139 -8.54 -15.57 -1.69
C ILE A 139 -8.15 -15.82 -3.16
N LEU A 140 -6.85 -15.86 -3.46
CA LEU A 140 -6.36 -16.20 -4.79
C LEU A 140 -6.88 -17.57 -5.23
N GLY A 141 -6.84 -18.57 -4.35
CA GLY A 141 -7.31 -19.93 -4.65
C GLY A 141 -8.81 -20.02 -4.94
N ILE A 142 -9.62 -19.11 -4.39
CA ILE A 142 -11.08 -19.07 -4.55
C ILE A 142 -11.52 -18.18 -5.71
N LEU A 143 -10.93 -16.98 -5.83
CA LEU A 143 -11.40 -15.91 -6.71
C LEU A 143 -10.44 -15.59 -7.86
N GLY A 144 -9.28 -16.21 -7.92
CA GLY A 144 -8.24 -15.87 -8.88
C GLY A 144 -7.60 -14.49 -8.63
N PHE A 145 -6.70 -14.07 -9.53
CA PHE A 145 -5.97 -12.81 -9.38
C PHE A 145 -6.88 -11.57 -9.46
N GLU A 146 -7.84 -11.57 -10.38
CA GLU A 146 -8.79 -10.45 -10.52
C GLU A 146 -9.67 -10.29 -9.29
N GLY A 147 -10.26 -11.40 -8.80
CA GLY A 147 -11.08 -11.37 -7.61
C GLY A 147 -10.30 -10.96 -6.35
N MET A 148 -9.04 -11.41 -6.22
CA MET A 148 -8.13 -10.98 -5.17
C MET A 148 -7.84 -9.47 -5.28
N ALA A 149 -7.64 -8.94 -6.49
CA ALA A 149 -7.43 -7.51 -6.71
C ALA A 149 -8.66 -6.69 -6.28
N TYR A 150 -9.86 -7.09 -6.68
CA TYR A 150 -11.10 -6.42 -6.26
C TYR A 150 -11.32 -6.49 -4.75
N PHE A 151 -11.03 -7.62 -4.13
CA PHE A 151 -11.10 -7.74 -2.67
C PHE A 151 -10.10 -6.81 -1.97
N SER A 152 -8.85 -6.77 -2.43
CA SER A 152 -7.84 -5.84 -1.91
C SER A 152 -8.27 -4.37 -2.07
N CYS A 153 -8.74 -4.01 -3.26
CA CYS A 153 -9.24 -2.67 -3.57
C CYS A 153 -10.42 -2.28 -2.69
N SER A 154 -11.35 -3.20 -2.41
CA SER A 154 -12.48 -2.95 -1.51
C SER A 154 -12.01 -2.63 -0.08
N LEU A 155 -11.02 -3.35 0.44
CA LEU A 155 -10.44 -3.06 1.75
C LEU A 155 -9.72 -1.70 1.81
N ILE A 156 -9.03 -1.31 0.73
CA ILE A 156 -8.40 0.00 0.62
C ILE A 156 -9.45 1.09 0.56
N PHE A 157 -10.51 0.91 -0.22
CA PHE A 157 -11.62 1.83 -0.37
C PHE A 157 -12.38 2.05 0.95
N VAL A 158 -12.77 0.97 1.61
CA VAL A 158 -13.43 1.02 2.94
C VAL A 158 -12.55 1.74 3.96
N SER A 159 -11.23 1.49 3.94
CA SER A 159 -10.30 2.25 4.78
C SER A 159 -10.32 3.75 4.48
N GLY A 160 -10.41 4.14 3.20
CA GLY A 160 -10.56 5.55 2.80
C GLY A 160 -11.85 6.18 3.36
N LEU A 161 -12.97 5.47 3.25
CA LEU A 161 -14.24 5.93 3.81
C LEU A 161 -14.19 6.11 5.33
N ILE A 162 -13.57 5.17 6.05
CA ILE A 162 -13.38 5.30 7.51
C ILE A 162 -12.58 6.58 7.84
N PHE A 163 -11.50 6.86 7.11
CA PHE A 163 -10.74 8.10 7.32
C PHE A 163 -11.57 9.35 7.05
N LEU A 164 -12.44 9.35 6.04
CA LEU A 164 -13.34 10.49 5.75
C LEU A 164 -14.36 10.71 6.87
N THR A 165 -14.85 9.66 7.52
CA THR A 165 -15.76 9.79 8.66
C THR A 165 -15.07 10.27 9.92
N VAL A 166 -13.81 9.86 10.13
CA VAL A 166 -12.99 10.24 11.29
C VAL A 166 -12.47 11.69 11.19
N VAL A 167 -12.44 12.28 9.98
CA VAL A 167 -12.04 13.69 9.75
C VAL A 167 -12.85 14.69 10.62
N LYS A 168 -14.04 14.33 11.08
CA LYS A 168 -14.84 15.17 11.97
C LYS A 168 -14.29 15.27 13.41
N SER A 169 -13.23 14.54 13.74
CA SER A 169 -12.58 14.64 15.05
C SER A 169 -11.58 15.80 15.08
N PRO A 170 -11.72 16.79 16.02
CA PRO A 170 -10.82 17.95 16.09
C PRO A 170 -9.33 17.60 16.20
N ARG A 171 -9.01 16.46 16.83
CA ARG A 171 -7.63 16.00 17.02
C ARG A 171 -6.92 15.54 15.73
N LEU A 172 -7.68 15.26 14.66
CA LEU A 172 -7.14 14.79 13.38
C LEU A 172 -7.06 15.89 12.33
N MET A 173 -7.61 17.05 12.65
CA MET A 173 -7.61 18.26 11.78
C MET A 173 -6.53 19.27 12.17
N ALA A 174 -5.96 19.15 13.34
CA ALA A 174 -4.80 19.92 13.77
C ALA A 174 -3.52 19.26 13.24
#